data_6654bb2b32bbd30a6e06ac353d0a71aa
#
_entry.id   6654bb2b32bbd30a6e06ac353d0a71aa
#
_cell.length_a   1.000
_cell.length_b   1.000
_cell.length_c   1.000
_cell.angle_alpha   90.00
_cell.angle_beta   90.00
_cell.angle_gamma   90.00
#
_symmetry.space_group_name_H-M   'P 1'
#
loop_
_entity.id
_entity.type
_entity.pdbx_description
1 polymer ?
#
loop_
_entity_poly.entity_id
_entity_poly.type
_entity_poly.pdbx_seq_one_letter_code
_entity_poly.pdbx_strand_id
1 'polypeptide(L)'
;LPHAIEPAAAQIARLGLSSRCELVSGSFFDNLPAGADVYLLKSVLHDWDDAHCVRILQRCRQAMLERPGARLFVIERLAPEHFAATPRDRAIARSDLNMLVSLGGRERSEREYRALLAEAALRATRNHALPSEYGVLEAVL
;
A
#
# COMPACT_ATOMS: atom_id res chain seq x y z
N LEU A 1 9.66 -5.98 -9.26
CA LEU A 1 9.74 -6.47 -10.64
C LEU A 1 11.15 -6.25 -11.17
N PRO A 2 11.76 -7.17 -11.97
CA PRO A 2 13.14 -7.06 -12.42
C PRO A 2 13.46 -5.75 -13.15
N HIS A 3 12.56 -5.28 -14.01
CA HIS A 3 12.75 -4.05 -14.79
C HIS A 3 12.77 -2.76 -13.94
N ALA A 4 12.32 -2.80 -12.70
CA ALA A 4 12.32 -1.66 -11.79
C ALA A 4 13.62 -1.56 -10.96
N ILE A 5 14.45 -2.60 -10.95
CA ILE A 5 15.64 -2.65 -10.09
C ILE A 5 16.71 -1.67 -10.58
N GLU A 6 17.01 -1.66 -11.88
CA GLU A 6 18.06 -0.81 -12.43
C GLU A 6 17.78 0.69 -12.26
N PRO A 7 16.58 1.22 -12.61
CA PRO A 7 16.25 2.61 -12.33
C PRO A 7 16.25 2.95 -10.84
N ALA A 8 15.81 2.02 -9.98
CA ALA A 8 15.84 2.23 -8.53
C ALA A 8 17.27 2.30 -8.00
N ALA A 9 18.18 1.42 -8.47
CA ALA A 9 19.59 1.44 -8.09
C ALA A 9 20.26 2.76 -8.47
N ALA A 10 20.04 3.25 -9.69
CA ALA A 10 20.55 4.53 -10.13
C ALA A 10 20.06 5.70 -9.27
N GLN A 11 18.77 5.69 -8.90
CA GLN A 11 18.19 6.72 -8.03
C GLN A 11 18.77 6.68 -6.62
N ILE A 12 18.91 5.50 -6.03
CA ILE A 12 19.50 5.28 -4.69
C ILE A 12 20.95 5.76 -4.67
N ALA A 13 21.73 5.43 -5.71
CA ALA A 13 23.11 5.87 -5.84
C ALA A 13 23.21 7.41 -5.96
N ARG A 14 22.36 8.01 -6.78
CA ARG A 14 22.30 9.47 -6.93
C ARG A 14 21.98 10.20 -5.63
N LEU A 15 21.19 9.58 -4.74
CA LEU A 15 20.85 10.13 -3.43
C LEU A 15 21.87 9.78 -2.33
N GLY A 16 22.94 9.03 -2.64
CA GLY A 16 23.94 8.61 -1.65
C GLY A 16 23.42 7.60 -0.63
N LEU A 17 22.38 6.83 -0.98
CA LEU A 17 21.69 5.92 -0.07
C LEU A 17 22.08 4.43 -0.26
N SER A 18 23.06 4.11 -1.10
CA SER A 18 23.42 2.73 -1.44
C SER A 18 23.82 1.87 -0.25
N SER A 19 24.42 2.46 0.79
CA SER A 19 24.79 1.73 2.02
C SER A 19 23.62 1.47 2.98
N ARG A 20 22.45 2.04 2.71
CA ARG A 20 21.26 1.97 3.56
C ARG A 20 20.05 1.30 2.89
N CYS A 21 20.12 1.06 1.59
CA CYS A 21 19.03 0.53 0.79
C CYS A 21 19.49 -0.76 0.10
N GLU A 22 18.77 -1.81 0.35
CA GLU A 22 18.87 -3.08 -0.38
C GLU A 22 17.71 -3.16 -1.39
N LEU A 23 18.01 -3.62 -2.60
CA LEU A 23 17.02 -3.83 -3.64
C LEU A 23 16.78 -5.32 -3.85
N VAL A 24 15.57 -5.76 -3.56
CA VAL A 24 15.15 -7.14 -3.73
C VAL A 24 14.13 -7.23 -4.86
N SER A 25 14.44 -8.01 -5.90
CA SER A 25 13.49 -8.30 -6.97
C SER A 25 12.48 -9.34 -6.53
N GLY A 26 11.20 -9.11 -6.79
CA GLY A 26 10.15 -10.06 -6.41
C GLY A 26 8.77 -9.63 -6.88
N SER A 27 7.78 -10.38 -6.45
CA SER A 27 6.36 -10.10 -6.63
C SER A 27 5.69 -9.94 -5.27
N PHE A 28 4.71 -9.06 -5.16
CA PHE A 28 3.88 -8.91 -3.94
C PHE A 28 3.10 -10.18 -3.57
N PHE A 29 2.93 -11.09 -4.52
CA PHE A 29 2.19 -12.34 -4.33
C PHE A 29 3.06 -13.47 -3.83
N ASP A 30 4.38 -13.28 -3.83
CA ASP A 30 5.37 -14.21 -3.34
C ASP A 30 5.79 -13.88 -1.90
N ASN A 31 6.86 -14.49 -1.42
CA ASN A 31 7.39 -14.20 -0.10
C ASN A 31 8.07 -12.81 -0.09
N LEU A 32 7.73 -12.01 0.90
CA LEU A 32 8.37 -10.72 1.16
C LEU A 32 9.54 -10.90 2.13
N PRO A 33 10.56 -10.03 2.07
CA PRO A 33 11.60 -9.99 3.09
C PRO A 33 11.00 -9.88 4.49
N ALA A 34 11.39 -10.78 5.38
CA ALA A 34 10.85 -10.87 6.73
C ALA A 34 11.75 -10.13 7.76
N GLY A 35 11.25 -9.96 8.98
CA GLY A 35 12.03 -9.43 10.11
C GLY A 35 12.18 -7.91 10.17
N ALA A 36 11.49 -7.17 9.32
CA ALA A 36 11.47 -5.71 9.39
C ALA A 36 10.54 -5.20 10.50
N ASP A 37 10.89 -4.06 11.11
CA ASP A 37 10.04 -3.38 12.08
C ASP A 37 8.84 -2.71 11.41
N VAL A 38 8.99 -2.29 10.15
CA VAL A 38 7.98 -1.54 9.40
C VAL A 38 7.91 -2.04 7.96
N TYR A 39 6.69 -2.26 7.49
CA TYR A 39 6.33 -2.54 6.11
C TYR A 39 5.53 -1.37 5.56
N LEU A 40 5.81 -0.98 4.31
CA LEU A 40 5.14 0.14 3.64
C LEU A 40 4.56 -0.33 2.30
N LEU A 41 3.26 -0.12 2.11
CA LEU A 41 2.60 -0.21 0.82
C LEU A 41 2.10 1.18 0.44
N LYS A 42 2.67 1.78 -0.59
CA LYS A 42 2.24 3.10 -1.06
C LYS A 42 1.82 3.03 -2.52
N SER A 43 0.56 3.38 -2.78
CA SER A 43 -0.03 3.34 -4.13
C SER A 43 0.18 1.96 -4.78
N VAL A 44 -0.25 0.92 -4.07
CA VAL A 44 -0.15 -0.49 -4.48
C VAL A 44 -1.52 -1.16 -4.51
N LEU A 45 -2.29 -1.04 -3.42
CA LEU A 45 -3.53 -1.78 -3.30
C LEU A 45 -4.63 -1.26 -4.24
N HIS A 46 -4.58 0.01 -4.60
CA HIS A 46 -5.53 0.58 -5.55
C HIS A 46 -5.41 0.00 -6.96
N ASP A 47 -4.29 -0.62 -7.32
CA ASP A 47 -4.08 -1.25 -8.62
C ASP A 47 -4.79 -2.61 -8.75
N TRP A 48 -5.30 -3.17 -7.65
CA TRP A 48 -5.77 -4.55 -7.56
C TRP A 48 -7.21 -4.66 -7.09
N ASP A 49 -7.89 -5.72 -7.50
CA ASP A 49 -9.18 -6.12 -6.93
C ASP A 49 -9.04 -6.57 -5.47
N ASP A 50 -10.15 -6.78 -4.78
CA ASP A 50 -10.17 -7.10 -3.36
C ASP A 50 -9.48 -8.43 -3.04
N ALA A 51 -9.67 -9.46 -3.88
CA ALA A 51 -9.04 -10.77 -3.67
C ALA A 51 -7.51 -10.70 -3.76
N HIS A 52 -6.98 -9.93 -4.73
CA HIS A 52 -5.55 -9.70 -4.86
C HIS A 52 -5.01 -8.82 -3.72
N CYS A 53 -5.74 -7.80 -3.30
CA CYS A 53 -5.38 -6.99 -2.14
C CYS A 53 -5.23 -7.84 -0.88
N VAL A 54 -6.20 -8.71 -0.59
CA VAL A 54 -6.13 -9.62 0.56
C VAL A 54 -4.91 -10.53 0.49
N ARG A 55 -4.59 -11.07 -0.69
CA ARG A 55 -3.37 -11.89 -0.88
C ARG A 55 -2.09 -11.10 -0.59
N ILE A 56 -1.97 -9.86 -1.08
CA ILE A 56 -0.81 -8.99 -0.79
C ILE A 56 -0.69 -8.75 0.72
N LEU A 57 -1.81 -8.41 1.37
CA LEU A 57 -1.85 -8.14 2.81
C LEU A 57 -1.51 -9.39 3.64
N GLN A 58 -1.94 -10.57 3.20
CA GLN A 58 -1.56 -11.85 3.82
C GLN A 58 -0.05 -12.12 3.71
N ARG A 59 0.61 -11.74 2.60
CA ARG A 59 2.07 -11.83 2.47
C ARG A 59 2.79 -10.87 3.40
N CYS A 60 2.29 -9.63 3.53
CA CYS A 60 2.80 -8.69 4.53
C CYS A 60 2.65 -9.26 5.95
N ARG A 61 1.46 -9.78 6.28
CA ARG A 61 1.22 -10.42 7.58
C ARG A 61 2.20 -11.56 7.85
N GLN A 62 2.44 -12.44 6.88
CA GLN A 62 3.38 -13.55 7.02
C GLN A 62 4.80 -13.05 7.32
N ALA A 63 5.26 -12.02 6.61
CA ALA A 63 6.58 -11.42 6.84
C ALA A 63 6.69 -10.74 8.23
N MET A 64 5.59 -10.15 8.72
CA MET A 64 5.53 -9.52 10.05
C MET A 64 5.59 -10.52 11.20
N LEU A 65 5.20 -11.80 11.01
CA LEU A 65 5.20 -12.81 12.07
C LEU A 65 6.61 -13.06 12.65
N GLU A 66 7.65 -12.83 11.87
CA GLU A 66 9.05 -13.01 12.31
C GLU A 66 9.57 -11.85 13.16
N ARG A 67 8.81 -10.76 13.28
CA ARG A 67 9.20 -9.59 14.05
C ARG A 67 8.06 -9.13 14.98
N PRO A 68 8.03 -9.55 16.25
CA PRO A 68 7.02 -9.09 17.20
C PRO A 68 6.99 -7.56 17.29
N GLY A 69 5.79 -6.98 17.14
CA GLY A 69 5.61 -5.54 17.13
C GLY A 69 5.80 -4.86 15.76
N ALA A 70 6.06 -5.62 14.71
CA ALA A 70 6.09 -5.08 13.35
C ALA A 70 4.78 -4.38 12.99
N ARG A 71 4.88 -3.34 12.16
CA ARG A 71 3.75 -2.53 11.70
C ARG A 71 3.69 -2.49 10.19
N LEU A 72 2.47 -2.48 9.67
CA LEU A 72 2.20 -2.22 8.26
C LEU A 72 1.56 -0.84 8.12
N PHE A 73 2.10 -0.03 7.21
CA PHE A 73 1.49 1.22 6.79
C PHE A 73 1.00 1.11 5.35
N VAL A 74 -0.29 1.28 5.16
CA VAL A 74 -0.94 1.38 3.85
C VAL A 74 -1.17 2.85 3.56
N ILE A 75 -0.53 3.36 2.51
CA ILE A 75 -0.53 4.78 2.13
C ILE A 75 -1.25 4.89 0.79
N GLU A 76 -2.51 5.34 0.84
CA GLU A 76 -3.39 5.39 -0.33
C GLU A 76 -4.22 6.67 -0.35
N ARG A 77 -4.75 7.02 -1.51
CA ARG A 77 -5.84 7.99 -1.58
C ARG A 77 -7.08 7.37 -0.96
N LEU A 78 -7.70 8.12 -0.04
CA LEU A 78 -8.91 7.63 0.60
C LEU A 78 -10.13 8.25 -0.06
N ALA A 79 -10.91 7.42 -0.75
CA ALA A 79 -12.20 7.82 -1.28
C ALA A 79 -13.15 8.20 -0.13
N PRO A 80 -13.93 9.26 -0.28
CA PRO A 80 -14.96 9.60 0.72
C PRO A 80 -16.08 8.54 0.69
N GLU A 81 -16.75 8.32 1.82
CA GLU A 81 -17.94 7.46 1.87
C GLU A 81 -19.09 7.99 0.98
N HIS A 82 -19.15 9.31 0.83
CA HIS A 82 -20.10 10.00 -0.05
C HIS A 82 -19.37 11.09 -0.81
N PHE A 83 -19.42 11.03 -2.14
CA PHE A 83 -18.83 12.05 -2.99
C PHE A 83 -19.65 13.34 -2.93
N ALA A 84 -18.95 14.46 -2.77
CA ALA A 84 -19.48 15.81 -2.91
C ALA A 84 -18.91 16.48 -4.19
N ALA A 85 -19.46 17.63 -4.57
CA ALA A 85 -18.98 18.36 -5.77
C ALA A 85 -17.72 19.19 -5.48
N THR A 86 -16.77 18.65 -4.69
CA THR A 86 -15.51 19.31 -4.38
C THR A 86 -14.44 19.02 -5.44
N PRO A 87 -13.43 19.90 -5.62
CA PRO A 87 -12.29 19.61 -6.51
C PRO A 87 -11.56 18.31 -6.11
N ARG A 88 -11.43 18.03 -4.81
CA ARG A 88 -10.81 16.81 -4.28
C ARG A 88 -11.60 15.57 -4.70
N ASP A 89 -12.90 15.56 -4.48
CA ASP A 89 -13.73 14.39 -4.78
C ASP A 89 -13.76 14.10 -6.29
N ARG A 90 -13.78 15.15 -7.11
CA ARG A 90 -13.65 14.99 -8.56
C ARG A 90 -12.29 14.41 -8.97
N ALA A 91 -11.21 14.79 -8.29
CA ALA A 91 -9.88 14.22 -8.55
C ALA A 91 -9.83 12.73 -8.18
N ILE A 92 -10.41 12.34 -7.04
CA ILE A 92 -10.49 10.94 -6.59
C ILE A 92 -11.37 10.13 -7.55
N ALA A 93 -12.54 10.64 -7.94
CA ALA A 93 -13.42 9.94 -8.90
C ALA A 93 -12.75 9.71 -10.27
N ARG A 94 -11.96 10.67 -10.75
CA ARG A 94 -11.17 10.48 -11.99
C ARG A 94 -10.06 9.45 -11.80
N SER A 95 -9.42 9.44 -10.63
CA SER A 95 -8.42 8.43 -10.31
C SER A 95 -9.03 7.04 -10.27
N ASP A 96 -10.20 6.90 -9.65
CA ASP A 96 -10.95 5.64 -9.56
C ASP A 96 -11.30 5.09 -10.95
N LEU A 97 -11.84 5.93 -11.83
CA LEU A 97 -12.09 5.55 -13.23
C LEU A 97 -10.80 5.15 -13.96
N ASN A 98 -9.69 5.84 -13.72
CA ASN A 98 -8.40 5.49 -14.31
C ASN A 98 -7.89 4.14 -13.82
N MET A 99 -8.02 3.83 -12.53
CA MET A 99 -7.66 2.52 -11.97
C MET A 99 -8.49 1.40 -12.59
N LEU A 100 -9.80 1.61 -12.71
CA LEU A 100 -10.71 0.65 -13.32
C LEU A 100 -10.32 0.32 -14.78
N VAL A 101 -10.02 1.34 -15.59
CA VAL A 101 -9.72 1.17 -17.02
C VAL A 101 -8.31 0.63 -17.26
N SER A 102 -7.33 1.06 -16.47
CA SER A 102 -5.91 0.75 -16.71
C SER A 102 -5.47 -0.58 -16.08
N LEU A 103 -5.95 -0.88 -14.88
CA LEU A 103 -5.41 -1.96 -14.03
C LEU A 103 -6.49 -2.91 -13.51
N GLY A 104 -7.76 -2.54 -13.60
CA GLY A 104 -8.87 -3.30 -13.02
C GLY A 104 -9.00 -3.12 -11.49
N GLY A 105 -8.28 -2.15 -10.94
CA GLY A 105 -8.33 -1.77 -9.53
C GLY A 105 -9.35 -0.68 -9.24
N ARG A 106 -9.26 -0.07 -8.06
CA ARG A 106 -10.14 1.03 -7.65
C ARG A 106 -9.58 1.83 -6.47
N GLU A 107 -10.00 3.07 -6.34
CA GLU A 107 -9.83 3.83 -5.11
C GLU A 107 -10.83 3.32 -4.05
N ARG A 108 -10.41 3.31 -2.79
CA ARG A 108 -11.23 2.78 -1.69
C ARG A 108 -11.33 3.78 -0.55
N SER A 109 -12.44 3.70 0.17
CA SER A 109 -12.60 4.42 1.43
C SER A 109 -11.76 3.79 2.55
N GLU A 110 -11.57 4.53 3.64
CA GLU A 110 -10.93 3.99 4.85
C GLU A 110 -11.63 2.73 5.35
N ARG A 111 -12.94 2.70 5.34
CA ARG A 111 -13.75 1.56 5.77
C ARG A 111 -13.47 0.32 4.93
N GLU A 112 -13.35 0.46 3.61
CA GLU A 112 -13.05 -0.65 2.71
C GLU A 112 -11.63 -1.18 2.92
N TYR A 113 -10.62 -0.31 3.07
CA TYR A 113 -9.27 -0.76 3.42
C TYR A 113 -9.21 -1.48 4.77
N ARG A 114 -9.96 -1.01 5.78
CA ARG A 114 -10.08 -1.70 7.07
C ARG A 114 -10.70 -3.09 6.94
N ALA A 115 -11.67 -3.25 6.06
CA ALA A 115 -12.28 -4.56 5.77
C ALA A 115 -11.25 -5.52 5.12
N LEU A 116 -10.47 -5.07 4.13
CA LEU A 116 -9.41 -5.86 3.50
C LEU A 116 -8.32 -6.28 4.52
N LEU A 117 -7.92 -5.37 5.40
CA LEU A 117 -6.97 -5.66 6.47
C LEU A 117 -7.51 -6.74 7.41
N ALA A 118 -8.77 -6.62 7.82
CA ALA A 118 -9.42 -7.60 8.70
C ALA A 118 -9.53 -8.98 8.03
N GLU A 119 -9.86 -9.04 6.74
CA GLU A 119 -9.91 -10.29 5.98
C GLU A 119 -8.53 -10.95 5.87
N ALA A 120 -7.47 -10.15 5.80
CA ALA A 120 -6.09 -10.62 5.85
C ALA A 120 -5.59 -10.95 7.29
N ALA A 121 -6.47 -10.92 8.30
CA ALA A 121 -6.16 -11.09 9.71
C ALA A 121 -5.12 -10.08 10.23
N LEU A 122 -5.21 -8.84 9.75
CA LEU A 122 -4.49 -7.67 10.24
C LEU A 122 -5.49 -6.72 10.92
N ARG A 123 -5.09 -6.13 12.03
CA ARG A 123 -5.91 -5.18 12.77
C ARG A 123 -5.49 -3.74 12.48
N ALA A 124 -6.34 -2.99 11.78
CA ALA A 124 -6.13 -1.56 11.59
C ALA A 124 -6.24 -0.81 12.93
N THR A 125 -5.21 -0.04 13.27
CA THR A 125 -5.14 0.68 14.55
C THR A 125 -5.48 2.15 14.40
N ARG A 126 -4.79 2.85 13.52
CA ARG A 126 -4.88 4.30 13.37
C ARG A 126 -4.90 4.71 11.90
N ASN A 127 -5.57 5.80 11.62
CA ASN A 127 -5.41 6.56 10.37
C ASN A 127 -4.70 7.88 10.70
N HIS A 128 -3.57 8.11 10.05
CA HIS A 128 -2.83 9.36 10.13
C HIS A 128 -3.18 10.20 8.90
N ALA A 129 -3.98 11.23 9.11
CA ALA A 129 -4.33 12.17 8.05
C ALA A 129 -3.09 12.96 7.63
N LEU A 130 -2.87 13.05 6.33
CA LEU A 130 -1.82 13.88 5.76
C LEU A 130 -2.42 15.18 5.21
N PRO A 131 -1.61 16.26 5.08
CA PRO A 131 -2.04 17.50 4.42
C PRO A 131 -2.34 17.33 2.92
N SER A 132 -2.29 16.12 2.41
CA SER A 132 -2.53 15.73 1.02
C SER A 132 -3.82 14.91 0.90
N GLU A 133 -4.13 14.45 -0.31
CA GLU A 133 -5.22 13.51 -0.58
C GLU A 133 -4.97 12.08 -0.05
N TYR A 134 -3.75 11.79 0.42
CA TYR A 134 -3.38 10.50 0.98
C TYR A 134 -3.72 10.38 2.46
N GLY A 135 -4.11 9.18 2.88
CA GLY A 135 -4.14 8.75 4.27
C GLY A 135 -3.12 7.66 4.53
N VAL A 136 -2.74 7.50 5.77
CA VAL A 136 -1.83 6.44 6.20
C VAL A 136 -2.56 5.54 7.20
N LEU A 137 -2.94 4.37 6.78
CA LEU A 137 -3.57 3.38 7.66
C LEU A 137 -2.48 2.51 8.29
N GLU A 138 -2.41 2.56 9.60
CA GLU A 138 -1.53 1.70 10.39
C GLU A 138 -2.24 0.41 10.76
N ALA A 139 -1.56 -0.73 10.58
CA ALA A 139 -2.07 -2.04 10.95
C ALA A 139 -1.00 -2.88 11.68
N VAL A 140 -1.47 -3.80 12.50
CA VAL A 140 -0.67 -4.75 13.28
C VAL A 140 -1.26 -6.17 13.15
N LEU A 141 -0.52 -7.17 13.64
CA LEU A 141 -0.96 -8.56 13.76
C LEU A 141 -2.17 -8.72 14.66
#